data_bf1ba00b3127d3e5ab4e9f279c91fba5
#
_entry.id   bf1ba00b3127d3e5ab4e9f279c91fba5
#
_cell.length_a   1.000
_cell.length_b   1.000
_cell.length_c   1.000
_cell.angle_alpha   90.00
_cell.angle_beta   90.00
_cell.angle_gamma   90.00
#
_symmetry.space_group_name_H-M   'P 1'
#
loop_
_entity.id
_entity.type
_entity.pdbx_description
1 polymer ?
#
loop_
_entity_poly.entity_id
_entity_poly.type
_entity_poly.pdbx_seq_one_letter_code
_entity_poly.pdbx_strand_id
1 'polypeptide(L)'
;MKPLLVISAPVDTYSGYGARSRGIAKAIIELDKYDVKILSQMWGSTPWGFIKDHEEEWGFLSKHFVTQTSNQQKPDIWVQITVPNEFQPIGNYNIGMTAGIEATQCSPPWIEGCNRMNMVLLSSNFSKQVFQQSAYSVNNPQGQVVKHLKIEKPLDVIFEGVDLDVYNQESDIKMIDIKESFAFLVAGHWLKGTYGEDRKNIGKTIKLFFETFKNMKNPPAMVLKTGSDGSITEQEELIEKINAIRNMVTGTLPPLYLVSGNLSDTEMNQLYRDPKIKAMVSFTKGEGFGRPLAEFSLTKKPIIVSNWSGHTDFIKPEFAVLLGGELKNIHDSAAWKDVLMKEAKWFNVDEDVAMNAMKDVHKNYKDYIKKSRKARQYIKDNFSYEKMKEKLSEILEENVKIEAQLNLPNMEAPKLQLPKLKKIGENKTELPKLKLPKLKKVTT
;
A
#
# COMPACT_ATOMS: atom_id res chain seq x y z
N MET A 1 9.03 -16.92 28.03
CA MET A 1 8.34 -17.21 26.76
C MET A 1 8.32 -15.92 25.97
N LYS A 2 8.55 -15.96 24.63
CA LYS A 2 8.40 -14.75 23.81
C LYS A 2 6.94 -14.35 23.76
N PRO A 3 6.60 -13.03 23.76
CA PRO A 3 5.22 -12.57 23.59
C PRO A 3 4.66 -13.01 22.24
N LEU A 4 3.37 -13.37 22.21
CA LEU A 4 2.66 -13.77 21.00
C LEU A 4 2.31 -12.51 20.18
N LEU A 5 2.87 -12.39 18.98
CA LEU A 5 2.56 -11.33 18.02
C LEU A 5 1.88 -11.93 16.80
N VAL A 6 0.65 -11.47 16.52
CA VAL A 6 -0.10 -11.90 15.33
C VAL A 6 -0.16 -10.75 14.32
N ILE A 7 0.25 -11.03 13.08
CA ILE A 7 0.18 -10.12 11.94
C ILE A 7 -1.00 -10.55 11.06
N SER A 8 -2.03 -9.72 10.96
CA SER A 8 -3.15 -9.88 10.02
C SER A 8 -2.95 -8.97 8.83
N ALA A 9 -2.61 -9.55 7.67
CA ALA A 9 -2.16 -8.75 6.53
C ALA A 9 -2.24 -9.51 5.20
N PRO A 10 -2.31 -8.82 4.04
CA PRO A 10 -2.37 -9.45 2.73
C PRO A 10 -1.00 -9.92 2.20
N VAL A 11 -0.23 -10.65 3.01
CA VAL A 11 1.16 -11.03 2.72
C VAL A 11 1.32 -11.88 1.45
N ASP A 12 0.30 -12.65 1.08
CA ASP A 12 0.33 -13.59 -0.05
C ASP A 12 -0.30 -13.02 -1.33
N THR A 13 -0.39 -11.68 -1.43
CA THR A 13 -0.99 -11.01 -2.59
C THR A 13 0.01 -10.22 -3.42
N TYR A 14 -0.29 -10.05 -4.73
CA TYR A 14 0.48 -9.25 -5.69
C TYR A 14 0.18 -7.75 -5.60
N SER A 15 -0.10 -7.24 -4.42
CA SER A 15 -0.43 -5.82 -4.20
C SER A 15 0.71 -5.06 -3.54
N GLY A 16 0.66 -3.72 -3.59
CA GLY A 16 1.55 -2.85 -2.81
C GLY A 16 1.41 -3.09 -1.30
N TYR A 17 0.18 -3.35 -0.83
CA TYR A 17 -0.06 -3.76 0.56
C TYR A 17 0.56 -5.13 0.88
N GLY A 18 0.51 -6.08 -0.05
CA GLY A 18 1.18 -7.37 0.08
C GLY A 18 2.69 -7.21 0.24
N ALA A 19 3.31 -6.42 -0.62
CA ALA A 19 4.74 -6.15 -0.55
C ALA A 19 5.14 -5.46 0.77
N ARG A 20 4.39 -4.44 1.21
CA ARG A 20 4.59 -3.79 2.51
C ARG A 20 4.44 -4.79 3.66
N SER A 21 3.41 -5.64 3.59
CA SER A 21 3.14 -6.66 4.63
C SER A 21 4.28 -7.67 4.75
N ARG A 22 4.83 -8.12 3.63
CA ARG A 22 6.00 -9.01 3.62
C ARG A 22 7.23 -8.36 4.25
N GLY A 23 7.53 -7.11 3.89
CA GLY A 23 8.64 -6.37 4.48
C GLY A 23 8.51 -6.17 5.99
N ILE A 24 7.32 -5.84 6.48
CA ILE A 24 7.05 -5.70 7.92
C ILE A 24 7.11 -7.06 8.63
N ALA A 25 6.53 -8.11 8.06
CA ALA A 25 6.58 -9.46 8.64
C ALA A 25 8.03 -9.98 8.75
N LYS A 26 8.83 -9.83 7.67
CA LYS A 26 10.26 -10.15 7.66
C LYS A 26 10.99 -9.40 8.77
N ALA A 27 10.78 -8.09 8.88
CA ALA A 27 11.42 -7.27 9.90
C ALA A 27 11.08 -7.73 11.33
N ILE A 28 9.80 -7.99 11.64
CA ILE A 28 9.38 -8.44 12.97
C ILE A 28 9.95 -9.84 13.30
N ILE A 29 10.00 -10.75 12.33
CA ILE A 29 10.57 -12.09 12.48
C ILE A 29 12.09 -11.99 12.77
N GLU A 30 12.81 -11.16 12.01
CA GLU A 30 14.26 -10.96 12.17
C GLU A 30 14.65 -10.29 13.49
N LEU A 31 13.75 -9.53 14.13
CA LEU A 31 14.00 -9.02 15.47
C LEU A 31 14.12 -10.13 16.51
N ASP A 32 13.59 -11.31 16.25
CA ASP A 32 13.63 -12.50 17.13
C ASP A 32 13.13 -12.26 18.58
N LYS A 33 12.30 -11.23 18.77
CA LYS A 33 11.76 -10.83 20.09
C LYS A 33 10.40 -11.44 20.39
N TYR A 34 9.69 -11.93 19.37
CA TYR A 34 8.28 -12.35 19.44
C TYR A 34 8.08 -13.78 18.94
N ASP A 35 7.03 -14.48 19.42
CA ASP A 35 6.47 -15.64 18.73
C ASP A 35 5.50 -15.12 17.67
N VAL A 36 5.95 -15.10 16.42
CA VAL A 36 5.23 -14.46 15.31
C VAL A 36 4.30 -15.45 14.63
N LYS A 37 3.03 -15.08 14.49
CA LYS A 37 2.03 -15.77 13.66
C LYS A 37 1.49 -14.82 12.59
N ILE A 38 1.19 -15.35 11.42
CA ILE A 38 0.68 -14.58 10.28
C ILE A 38 -0.68 -15.12 9.87
N LEU A 39 -1.70 -14.26 9.95
CA LEU A 39 -3.02 -14.50 9.41
C LEU A 39 -3.12 -13.78 8.06
N SER A 40 -2.95 -14.54 6.97
CA SER A 40 -2.96 -13.97 5.63
C SER A 40 -4.38 -13.56 5.22
N GLN A 41 -4.52 -12.34 4.69
CA GLN A 41 -5.78 -11.74 4.27
C GLN A 41 -5.83 -11.54 2.75
N MET A 42 -7.02 -11.54 2.19
CA MET A 42 -7.23 -11.13 0.80
C MET A 42 -7.08 -9.60 0.66
N TRP A 43 -6.79 -9.15 -0.56
CA TRP A 43 -6.74 -7.73 -0.90
C TRP A 43 -7.59 -7.47 -2.15
N GLY A 44 -8.87 -7.21 -1.92
CA GLY A 44 -9.83 -7.03 -3.01
C GLY A 44 -9.79 -8.19 -4.01
N SER A 45 -9.70 -7.87 -5.31
CA SER A 45 -9.57 -8.85 -6.40
C SER A 45 -8.12 -9.11 -6.81
N THR A 46 -7.13 -8.68 -6.01
CA THR A 46 -5.71 -8.90 -6.33
C THR A 46 -5.38 -10.40 -6.32
N PRO A 47 -4.58 -10.90 -7.28
CA PRO A 47 -4.15 -12.30 -7.32
C PRO A 47 -3.49 -12.73 -6.01
N TRP A 48 -3.75 -13.98 -5.64
CA TRP A 48 -3.23 -14.67 -4.47
C TRP A 48 -2.15 -15.68 -4.88
N GLY A 49 -1.32 -16.13 -3.95
CA GLY A 49 -0.30 -17.16 -4.20
C GLY A 49 1.10 -16.62 -4.41
N PHE A 50 1.34 -15.34 -4.07
CA PHE A 50 2.65 -14.70 -4.23
C PHE A 50 3.78 -15.49 -3.54
N ILE A 51 3.55 -15.98 -2.30
CA ILE A 51 4.58 -16.70 -1.53
C ILE A 51 4.98 -18.00 -2.21
N LYS A 52 4.00 -18.72 -2.76
CA LYS A 52 4.26 -19.98 -3.50
C LYS A 52 5.06 -19.72 -4.78
N ASP A 53 4.70 -18.67 -5.51
CA ASP A 53 5.35 -18.35 -6.79
C ASP A 53 6.77 -17.76 -6.59
N HIS A 54 7.09 -17.29 -5.35
CA HIS A 54 8.39 -16.74 -4.95
C HIS A 54 8.95 -17.49 -3.72
N GLU A 55 8.86 -18.82 -3.71
CA GLU A 55 9.18 -19.66 -2.56
C GLU A 55 10.64 -19.55 -2.11
N GLU A 56 11.57 -19.40 -3.04
CA GLU A 56 13.00 -19.26 -2.73
C GLU A 56 13.29 -18.03 -1.86
N GLU A 57 12.60 -16.92 -2.14
CA GLU A 57 12.81 -15.64 -1.46
C GLU A 57 11.90 -15.47 -0.24
N TRP A 58 10.63 -15.87 -0.34
CA TRP A 58 9.59 -15.55 0.64
C TRP A 58 9.00 -16.78 1.34
N GLY A 59 9.37 -18.00 0.96
CA GLY A 59 8.82 -19.24 1.53
C GLY A 59 9.02 -19.40 3.03
N PHE A 60 10.02 -18.74 3.63
CA PHE A 60 10.25 -18.73 5.07
C PHE A 60 9.04 -18.17 5.86
N LEU A 61 8.21 -17.30 5.28
CA LEU A 61 7.01 -16.79 5.91
C LEU A 61 5.95 -17.88 6.15
N SER A 62 5.92 -18.93 5.33
CA SER A 62 4.93 -20.00 5.41
C SER A 62 4.95 -20.74 6.76
N LYS A 63 6.12 -20.79 7.43
CA LYS A 63 6.29 -21.40 8.76
C LYS A 63 5.52 -20.68 9.87
N HIS A 64 5.16 -19.43 9.61
CA HIS A 64 4.45 -18.56 10.54
C HIS A 64 2.95 -18.49 10.25
N PHE A 65 2.47 -19.07 9.13
CA PHE A 65 1.07 -18.98 8.75
C PHE A 65 0.17 -19.77 9.68
N VAL A 66 -0.97 -19.17 10.01
CA VAL A 66 -2.07 -19.77 10.73
C VAL A 66 -3.37 -19.61 9.94
N THR A 67 -4.17 -20.69 9.89
CA THR A 67 -5.44 -20.69 9.12
C THR A 67 -6.62 -20.09 9.89
N GLN A 68 -6.53 -20.12 11.20
CA GLN A 68 -7.44 -19.46 12.13
C GLN A 68 -6.61 -19.04 13.34
N THR A 69 -7.08 -18.04 14.09
CA THR A 69 -6.64 -17.84 15.45
C THR A 69 -7.17 -19.02 16.28
N SER A 70 -6.70 -20.23 15.95
CA SER A 70 -7.05 -21.44 16.66
C SER A 70 -6.45 -21.32 18.05
N ASN A 71 -7.30 -21.40 18.99
CA ASN A 71 -7.07 -21.47 20.42
C ASN A 71 -6.93 -20.14 21.15
N GLN A 72 -8.08 -19.59 21.51
CA GLN A 72 -8.35 -19.15 22.88
C GLN A 72 -7.31 -18.21 23.57
N GLN A 73 -6.11 -18.06 23.05
CA GLN A 73 -5.16 -17.11 23.61
C GLN A 73 -5.22 -15.81 22.83
N LYS A 74 -5.64 -14.76 23.51
CA LYS A 74 -5.60 -13.41 22.99
C LYS A 74 -4.14 -13.03 22.71
N PRO A 75 -3.78 -12.53 21.49
CA PRO A 75 -2.43 -12.10 21.22
C PRO A 75 -1.97 -10.99 22.16
N ASP A 76 -0.71 -11.04 22.59
CA ASP A 76 -0.11 -9.91 23.31
C ASP A 76 -0.05 -8.67 22.42
N ILE A 77 0.31 -8.86 21.15
CA ILE A 77 0.38 -7.81 20.15
C ILE A 77 -0.39 -8.25 18.90
N TRP A 78 -1.30 -7.40 18.45
CA TRP A 78 -2.01 -7.55 17.19
C TRP A 78 -1.59 -6.45 16.23
N VAL A 79 -1.00 -6.83 15.09
CA VAL A 79 -0.63 -5.92 14.01
C VAL A 79 -1.56 -6.19 12.83
N GLN A 80 -2.35 -5.20 12.45
CA GLN A 80 -3.24 -5.31 11.29
C GLN A 80 -2.82 -4.34 10.19
N ILE A 81 -2.50 -4.88 9.01
CA ILE A 81 -2.05 -4.10 7.84
C ILE A 81 -3.17 -4.11 6.80
N THR A 82 -3.96 -3.04 6.76
CA THR A 82 -5.11 -2.88 5.86
C THR A 82 -5.58 -1.42 5.83
N VAL A 83 -6.72 -1.13 5.22
CA VAL A 83 -7.40 0.17 5.29
C VAL A 83 -8.03 0.38 6.66
N PRO A 84 -7.99 1.59 7.22
CA PRO A 84 -8.37 1.81 8.63
C PRO A 84 -9.80 1.43 9.02
N ASN A 85 -10.77 1.55 8.11
CA ASN A 85 -12.15 1.14 8.41
C ASN A 85 -12.28 -0.36 8.76
N GLU A 86 -11.31 -1.18 8.36
CA GLU A 86 -11.26 -2.62 8.65
C GLU A 86 -10.49 -2.96 9.94
N PHE A 87 -9.86 -2.00 10.60
CA PHE A 87 -9.11 -2.25 11.82
C PHE A 87 -9.97 -2.83 12.94
N GLN A 88 -9.51 -3.93 13.55
CA GLN A 88 -10.15 -4.62 14.66
C GLN A 88 -9.18 -4.82 15.84
N PRO A 89 -9.52 -4.38 17.05
CA PRO A 89 -8.64 -4.48 18.21
C PRO A 89 -8.74 -5.87 18.87
N ILE A 90 -8.03 -6.86 18.35
CA ILE A 90 -8.11 -8.27 18.79
C ILE A 90 -7.10 -8.58 19.89
N GLY A 91 -5.93 -7.95 19.89
CA GLY A 91 -4.85 -8.20 20.84
C GLY A 91 -4.98 -7.41 22.15
N ASN A 92 -4.05 -7.64 23.06
CA ASN A 92 -3.89 -6.81 24.25
C ASN A 92 -3.35 -5.42 23.86
N TYR A 93 -2.39 -5.36 22.94
CA TYR A 93 -1.93 -4.15 22.30
C TYR A 93 -2.16 -4.22 20.78
N ASN A 94 -2.80 -3.22 20.19
CA ASN A 94 -3.28 -3.25 18.82
C ASN A 94 -2.64 -2.15 17.98
N ILE A 95 -1.93 -2.53 16.92
CA ILE A 95 -1.27 -1.63 16.00
C ILE A 95 -1.95 -1.72 14.63
N GLY A 96 -2.52 -0.62 14.17
CA GLY A 96 -2.99 -0.49 12.79
C GLY A 96 -1.87 0.01 11.90
N MET A 97 -1.66 -0.61 10.74
CA MET A 97 -0.73 -0.13 9.73
C MET A 97 -1.45 0.10 8.40
N THR A 98 -1.27 1.26 7.81
CA THR A 98 -1.87 1.62 6.53
C THR A 98 -0.92 2.47 5.69
N ALA A 99 -1.07 2.39 4.36
CA ALA A 99 -0.36 3.32 3.46
C ALA A 99 -0.85 4.77 3.62
N GLY A 100 -2.02 4.94 4.22
CA GLY A 100 -2.71 6.20 4.28
C GLY A 100 -3.60 6.43 3.06
N ILE A 101 -4.14 7.63 2.93
CA ILE A 101 -4.90 8.05 1.76
C ILE A 101 -4.04 9.01 0.93
N GLU A 102 -3.99 8.78 -0.36
CA GLU A 102 -3.23 9.61 -1.29
C GLU A 102 -4.06 10.82 -1.75
N ALA A 103 -4.69 11.52 -0.80
CA ALA A 103 -5.55 12.67 -1.00
C ALA A 103 -5.43 13.64 0.18
N THR A 104 -6.09 14.79 0.14
CA THR A 104 -5.97 15.84 1.15
C THR A 104 -6.69 15.55 2.47
N GLN A 105 -7.56 14.53 2.52
CA GLN A 105 -8.26 14.14 3.75
C GLN A 105 -8.69 12.67 3.72
N CYS A 106 -8.75 12.04 4.87
CA CYS A 106 -9.28 10.69 5.03
C CYS A 106 -10.76 10.72 5.45
N SER A 107 -11.48 9.66 5.14
CA SER A 107 -12.93 9.55 5.42
C SER A 107 -13.23 9.36 6.91
N PRO A 108 -14.44 9.73 7.38
CA PRO A 108 -14.85 9.50 8.77
C PRO A 108 -14.69 8.05 9.25
N PRO A 109 -15.10 6.99 8.49
CA PRO A 109 -14.87 5.61 8.90
C PRO A 109 -13.40 5.24 9.14
N TRP A 110 -12.47 5.89 8.44
CA TRP A 110 -11.04 5.69 8.65
C TRP A 110 -10.56 6.26 9.97
N ILE A 111 -11.08 7.44 10.37
CA ILE A 111 -10.79 8.03 11.68
C ILE A 111 -11.31 7.13 12.81
N GLU A 112 -12.55 6.64 12.67
CA GLU A 112 -13.13 5.71 13.64
C GLU A 112 -12.31 4.41 13.74
N GLY A 113 -11.85 3.88 12.61
CA GLY A 113 -10.98 2.73 12.57
C GLY A 113 -9.66 2.93 13.30
N CYS A 114 -8.99 4.04 13.03
CA CYS A 114 -7.76 4.42 13.73
C CYS A 114 -7.99 4.53 15.26
N ASN A 115 -9.10 5.11 15.67
CA ASN A 115 -9.41 5.30 17.08
C ASN A 115 -9.73 3.98 17.83
N ARG A 116 -9.99 2.87 17.12
CA ARG A 116 -10.10 1.54 17.74
C ARG A 116 -8.75 0.93 18.13
N MET A 117 -7.65 1.39 17.52
CA MET A 117 -6.30 0.84 17.77
C MET A 117 -5.61 1.56 18.94
N ASN A 118 -4.56 0.96 19.49
CA ASN A 118 -3.69 1.62 20.48
C ASN A 118 -2.78 2.64 19.83
N MET A 119 -2.27 2.34 18.62
CA MET A 119 -1.53 3.26 17.76
C MET A 119 -1.71 2.92 16.28
N VAL A 120 -1.40 3.87 15.41
CA VAL A 120 -1.44 3.66 13.95
C VAL A 120 -0.13 4.09 13.32
N LEU A 121 0.41 3.22 12.45
CA LEU A 121 1.63 3.46 11.69
C LEU A 121 1.30 3.73 10.22
N LEU A 122 1.78 4.85 9.72
CA LEU A 122 1.55 5.34 8.37
C LEU A 122 2.83 5.25 7.53
N SER A 123 2.72 5.28 6.20
CA SER A 123 3.88 5.07 5.32
C SER A 123 4.73 6.33 5.11
N SER A 124 4.21 7.52 5.42
CA SER A 124 4.90 8.80 5.18
C SER A 124 4.43 9.90 6.13
N ASN A 125 5.25 10.96 6.23
CA ASN A 125 4.88 12.17 6.96
C ASN A 125 3.67 12.86 6.33
N PHE A 126 3.54 12.81 5.01
CA PHE A 126 2.37 13.30 4.30
C PHE A 126 1.10 12.58 4.80
N SER A 127 1.08 11.24 4.81
CA SER A 127 -0.06 10.49 5.31
C SER A 127 -0.37 10.82 6.76
N LYS A 128 0.66 10.96 7.62
CA LYS A 128 0.51 11.36 9.03
C LYS A 128 -0.16 12.73 9.16
N GLN A 129 0.27 13.71 8.38
CA GLN A 129 -0.34 15.05 8.37
C GLN A 129 -1.79 15.03 7.94
N VAL A 130 -2.12 14.30 6.86
CA VAL A 130 -3.50 14.17 6.36
C VAL A 130 -4.41 13.59 7.44
N PHE A 131 -3.97 12.55 8.14
CA PHE A 131 -4.76 11.92 9.21
C PHE A 131 -4.93 12.86 10.40
N GLN A 132 -3.89 13.59 10.80
CA GLN A 132 -3.95 14.56 11.90
C GLN A 132 -4.87 15.76 11.60
N GLN A 133 -4.92 16.18 10.34
CA GLN A 133 -5.71 17.35 9.92
C GLN A 133 -7.16 16.99 9.58
N SER A 134 -7.47 15.73 9.35
CA SER A 134 -8.84 15.28 9.03
C SER A 134 -9.71 15.32 10.27
N ALA A 135 -10.76 16.15 10.25
CA ALA A 135 -11.72 16.29 11.34
C ALA A 135 -13.12 16.59 10.80
N TYR A 136 -14.13 16.03 11.45
CA TYR A 136 -15.52 16.16 11.05
C TYR A 136 -16.41 16.53 12.23
N SER A 137 -17.42 17.37 11.99
CA SER A 137 -18.46 17.63 12.98
C SER A 137 -19.52 16.54 12.92
N VAL A 138 -19.83 15.94 14.05
CA VAL A 138 -20.94 15.01 14.22
C VAL A 138 -22.12 15.80 14.78
N ASN A 139 -23.21 15.88 14.04
CA ASN A 139 -24.40 16.62 14.43
C ASN A 139 -25.48 15.68 14.99
N ASN A 140 -26.25 16.16 15.95
CA ASN A 140 -27.48 15.49 16.38
C ASN A 140 -28.60 15.68 15.32
N PRO A 141 -29.77 15.02 15.46
CA PRO A 141 -30.89 15.19 14.55
C PRO A 141 -31.41 16.62 14.44
N GLN A 142 -31.12 17.48 15.41
CA GLN A 142 -31.49 18.90 15.44
C GLN A 142 -30.44 19.81 14.77
N GLY A 143 -29.37 19.22 14.17
CA GLY A 143 -28.32 19.95 13.44
C GLY A 143 -27.24 20.57 14.34
N GLN A 144 -27.28 20.35 15.66
CA GLN A 144 -26.26 20.85 16.58
C GLN A 144 -25.03 19.94 16.61
N VAL A 145 -23.85 20.52 16.62
CA VAL A 145 -22.58 19.77 16.76
C VAL A 145 -22.50 19.17 18.16
N VAL A 146 -22.48 17.86 18.26
CA VAL A 146 -22.37 17.12 19.53
C VAL A 146 -20.97 16.56 19.77
N LYS A 147 -20.18 16.38 18.72
CA LYS A 147 -18.81 15.85 18.80
C LYS A 147 -18.00 16.27 17.57
N HIS A 148 -16.69 16.41 17.76
CA HIS A 148 -15.74 16.44 16.65
C HIS A 148 -15.06 15.09 16.52
N LEU A 149 -15.22 14.44 15.36
CA LEU A 149 -14.53 13.20 15.02
C LEU A 149 -13.15 13.55 14.45
N LYS A 150 -12.11 13.16 15.16
CA LYS A 150 -10.69 13.33 14.79
C LYS A 150 -9.87 12.14 15.30
N ILE A 151 -8.65 12.01 14.84
CA ILE A 151 -7.72 11.00 15.37
C ILE A 151 -7.33 11.37 16.81
N GLU A 152 -7.56 10.45 17.74
CA GLU A 152 -7.25 10.59 19.17
C GLU A 152 -6.10 9.66 19.61
N LYS A 153 -5.66 8.76 18.73
CA LYS A 153 -4.62 7.77 19.01
C LYS A 153 -3.25 8.22 18.48
N PRO A 154 -2.17 7.74 19.08
CA PRO A 154 -0.82 8.01 18.58
C PRO A 154 -0.68 7.61 17.12
N LEU A 155 -0.11 8.50 16.33
CA LEU A 155 0.28 8.27 14.94
C LEU A 155 1.79 8.34 14.80
N ASP A 156 2.38 7.37 14.14
CA ASP A 156 3.78 7.46 13.75
C ASP A 156 4.00 7.00 12.30
N VAL A 157 5.21 7.16 11.81
CA VAL A 157 5.59 6.83 10.43
C VAL A 157 6.54 5.66 10.44
N ILE A 158 6.17 4.61 9.71
CA ILE A 158 7.06 3.54 9.29
C ILE A 158 7.06 3.48 7.77
N PHE A 159 8.15 3.94 7.16
CA PHE A 159 8.28 3.97 5.70
C PHE A 159 8.44 2.57 5.11
N GLU A 160 8.36 2.45 3.78
CA GLU A 160 8.62 1.19 3.07
C GLU A 160 10.12 1.09 2.77
N GLY A 161 10.81 0.20 3.47
CA GLY A 161 12.25 0.04 3.31
C GLY A 161 12.62 -0.59 1.98
N VAL A 162 13.60 -0.01 1.28
CA VAL A 162 14.11 -0.56 0.03
C VAL A 162 15.13 -1.65 0.32
N ASP A 163 14.93 -2.82 -0.28
CA ASP A 163 15.87 -3.94 -0.18
C ASP A 163 17.13 -3.64 -1.02
N LEU A 164 18.26 -3.44 -0.32
CA LEU A 164 19.52 -3.12 -0.98
C LEU A 164 20.20 -4.35 -1.60
N ASP A 165 19.86 -5.55 -1.15
CA ASP A 165 20.42 -6.78 -1.72
C ASP A 165 19.86 -7.04 -3.11
N VAL A 166 18.66 -6.53 -3.39
CA VAL A 166 18.03 -6.59 -4.71
C VAL A 166 18.30 -5.33 -5.51
N TYR A 167 17.84 -4.17 -5.03
CA TYR A 167 17.79 -2.94 -5.85
C TYR A 167 19.10 -2.17 -5.94
N ASN A 168 20.09 -2.49 -5.10
CA ASN A 168 21.43 -1.91 -5.20
C ASN A 168 22.38 -2.73 -6.08
N GLN A 169 21.97 -3.93 -6.53
CA GLN A 169 22.75 -4.77 -7.44
C GLN A 169 22.84 -4.14 -8.83
N GLU A 170 24.04 -4.12 -9.41
CA GLU A 170 24.21 -3.74 -10.81
C GLU A 170 23.73 -4.91 -11.70
N SER A 171 23.21 -4.58 -12.86
CA SER A 171 22.74 -5.56 -13.85
C SER A 171 23.16 -5.15 -15.25
N ASP A 172 23.73 -6.08 -15.99
CA ASP A 172 24.06 -5.93 -17.41
C ASP A 172 22.98 -6.54 -18.32
N ILE A 173 21.91 -7.07 -17.73
CA ILE A 173 20.80 -7.70 -18.46
C ILE A 173 20.01 -6.61 -19.19
N LYS A 174 19.85 -6.80 -20.50
CA LYS A 174 18.96 -5.99 -21.32
C LYS A 174 17.55 -6.57 -21.24
N MET A 175 16.68 -5.90 -20.53
CA MET A 175 15.27 -6.31 -20.35
C MET A 175 14.40 -5.92 -21.55
N ILE A 176 14.81 -4.89 -22.29
CA ILE A 176 14.02 -4.35 -23.39
C ILE A 176 14.86 -4.27 -24.68
N ASP A 177 14.26 -4.71 -25.80
CA ASP A 177 14.84 -4.57 -27.12
C ASP A 177 14.11 -3.46 -27.90
N ILE A 178 14.64 -2.23 -27.76
CA ILE A 178 14.10 -1.05 -28.43
C ILE A 178 15.20 -0.36 -29.27
N LYS A 179 14.79 0.31 -30.33
CA LYS A 179 15.74 0.99 -31.24
C LYS A 179 16.31 2.27 -30.63
N GLU A 180 15.52 2.97 -29.86
CA GLU A 180 15.86 4.26 -29.27
C GLU A 180 16.99 4.12 -28.25
N SER A 181 17.86 5.12 -28.18
CA SER A 181 18.95 5.16 -27.20
C SER A 181 18.55 5.77 -25.86
N PHE A 182 17.36 6.38 -25.79
CA PHE A 182 16.81 7.03 -24.62
C PHE A 182 15.34 6.63 -24.44
N ALA A 183 15.01 6.07 -23.30
CA ALA A 183 13.64 5.81 -22.91
C ALA A 183 13.32 6.40 -21.53
N PHE A 184 12.13 7.00 -21.43
CA PHE A 184 11.50 7.32 -20.15
C PHE A 184 10.72 6.12 -19.66
N LEU A 185 10.87 5.77 -18.39
CA LEU A 185 10.09 4.72 -17.72
C LEU A 185 8.91 5.34 -16.97
N VAL A 186 7.74 4.79 -17.17
CA VAL A 186 6.55 5.01 -16.34
C VAL A 186 6.19 3.68 -15.70
N ALA A 187 6.13 3.61 -14.37
CA ALA A 187 5.82 2.38 -13.65
C ALA A 187 4.67 2.58 -12.65
N GLY A 188 3.65 1.75 -12.74
CA GLY A 188 2.50 1.76 -11.82
C GLY A 188 1.25 1.16 -12.44
N HIS A 189 0.28 0.77 -11.60
CA HIS A 189 -1.00 0.28 -12.07
C HIS A 189 -1.82 1.40 -12.73
N TRP A 190 -2.37 1.11 -13.91
CA TRP A 190 -3.33 1.99 -14.56
C TRP A 190 -4.73 1.74 -13.98
N LEU A 191 -5.03 2.49 -12.94
CA LEU A 191 -6.26 2.35 -12.17
C LEU A 191 -7.51 2.66 -13.02
N LYS A 192 -8.67 2.31 -12.45
CA LYS A 192 -9.98 2.68 -13.01
C LYS A 192 -10.15 4.20 -13.01
N GLY A 193 -10.94 4.66 -13.95
CA GLY A 193 -11.20 6.06 -14.22
C GLY A 193 -11.05 6.32 -15.72
N THR A 194 -11.66 7.39 -16.20
CA THR A 194 -11.47 7.85 -17.56
C THR A 194 -10.14 8.60 -17.71
N TYR A 195 -9.88 9.15 -18.88
CA TYR A 195 -8.63 9.83 -19.18
C TYR A 195 -8.36 10.97 -18.17
N GLY A 196 -7.21 10.88 -17.49
CA GLY A 196 -6.78 11.89 -16.51
C GLY A 196 -7.54 11.90 -15.18
N GLU A 197 -8.41 10.92 -14.93
CA GLU A 197 -9.18 10.82 -13.68
C GLU A 197 -8.57 9.83 -12.67
N ASP A 198 -7.73 8.91 -13.12
CA ASP A 198 -7.03 7.98 -12.25
C ASP A 198 -5.93 8.66 -11.42
N ARG A 199 -5.63 8.10 -10.25
CA ARG A 199 -4.62 8.62 -9.33
C ARG A 199 -3.19 8.61 -9.91
N LYS A 200 -2.83 7.53 -10.60
CA LYS A 200 -1.50 7.39 -11.20
C LYS A 200 -1.29 8.28 -12.43
N ASN A 201 -2.38 8.82 -12.99
CA ASN A 201 -2.37 9.78 -14.09
C ASN A 201 -1.62 9.27 -15.35
N ILE A 202 -1.67 7.95 -15.57
CA ILE A 202 -0.88 7.29 -16.64
C ILE A 202 -1.30 7.79 -18.01
N GLY A 203 -2.60 7.86 -18.28
CA GLY A 203 -3.12 8.34 -19.55
C GLY A 203 -2.67 9.76 -19.89
N LYS A 204 -2.71 10.67 -18.91
CA LYS A 204 -2.22 12.04 -19.09
C LYS A 204 -0.70 12.07 -19.29
N THR A 205 0.05 11.26 -18.55
CA THR A 205 1.50 11.13 -18.71
C THR A 205 1.87 10.72 -20.13
N ILE A 206 1.16 9.74 -20.71
CA ILE A 206 1.34 9.30 -22.09
C ILE A 206 1.02 10.44 -23.07
N LYS A 207 -0.10 11.13 -22.89
CA LYS A 207 -0.47 12.25 -23.77
C LYS A 207 0.59 13.36 -23.75
N LEU A 208 1.01 13.78 -22.57
CA LEU A 208 2.05 14.83 -22.44
C LEU A 208 3.37 14.38 -23.05
N PHE A 209 3.73 13.11 -22.95
CA PHE A 209 4.91 12.57 -23.63
C PHE A 209 4.76 12.66 -25.16
N PHE A 210 3.62 12.26 -25.72
CA PHE A 210 3.36 12.36 -27.15
C PHE A 210 3.41 13.82 -27.63
N GLU A 211 2.74 14.73 -26.93
CA GLU A 211 2.76 16.17 -27.24
C GLU A 211 4.17 16.75 -27.16
N THR A 212 4.99 16.29 -26.22
CA THR A 212 6.35 16.78 -26.00
C THR A 212 7.29 16.43 -27.13
N PHE A 213 7.20 15.21 -27.68
CA PHE A 213 8.19 14.66 -28.61
C PHE A 213 7.63 14.35 -30.00
N LYS A 214 6.37 14.70 -30.30
CA LYS A 214 5.81 14.56 -31.65
C LYS A 214 6.64 15.31 -32.69
N ASN A 215 6.68 14.77 -33.90
CA ASN A 215 7.41 15.33 -35.06
C ASN A 215 8.93 15.46 -34.86
N MET A 216 9.48 14.89 -33.78
CA MET A 216 10.93 14.87 -33.58
C MET A 216 11.56 13.80 -34.46
N LYS A 217 12.67 14.11 -35.15
CA LYS A 217 13.34 13.18 -36.07
C LYS A 217 13.88 11.94 -35.37
N ASN A 218 14.45 12.09 -34.18
CA ASN A 218 14.98 11.01 -33.35
C ASN A 218 14.37 11.16 -31.92
N PRO A 219 13.11 10.81 -31.73
CA PRO A 219 12.45 10.98 -30.42
C PRO A 219 12.97 9.97 -29.42
N PRO A 220 12.87 10.25 -28.10
CA PRO A 220 13.00 9.23 -27.09
C PRO A 220 11.81 8.28 -27.14
N ALA A 221 11.93 7.10 -26.52
CA ALA A 221 10.82 6.20 -26.27
C ALA A 221 10.21 6.44 -24.89
N MET A 222 8.98 5.94 -24.71
CA MET A 222 8.41 5.66 -23.40
C MET A 222 8.30 4.15 -23.21
N VAL A 223 8.72 3.65 -22.06
CA VAL A 223 8.45 2.30 -21.60
C VAL A 223 7.43 2.39 -20.47
N LEU A 224 6.26 1.82 -20.71
CA LEU A 224 5.17 1.76 -19.73
C LEU A 224 5.14 0.37 -19.08
N LYS A 225 5.52 0.29 -17.80
CA LYS A 225 5.33 -0.89 -16.96
C LYS A 225 4.04 -0.76 -16.18
N THR A 226 3.04 -1.54 -16.55
CA THR A 226 1.71 -1.53 -15.93
C THR A 226 1.07 -2.92 -16.03
N GLY A 227 -0.16 -3.05 -15.50
CA GLY A 227 -0.89 -4.31 -15.49
C GLY A 227 -0.65 -5.12 -14.21
N SER A 228 -1.49 -6.12 -14.00
CA SER A 228 -1.52 -6.93 -12.78
C SER A 228 -1.30 -8.41 -13.03
N ASP A 229 -1.96 -9.00 -14.03
CA ASP A 229 -1.90 -10.43 -14.30
C ASP A 229 -1.17 -10.79 -15.61
N GLY A 230 -1.00 -9.81 -16.51
CA GLY A 230 -0.37 -10.01 -17.81
C GLY A 230 -1.20 -10.88 -18.78
N SER A 231 -2.49 -11.09 -18.50
CA SER A 231 -3.39 -11.82 -19.38
C SER A 231 -3.54 -11.13 -20.74
N ILE A 232 -3.93 -11.89 -21.74
CA ILE A 232 -4.18 -11.36 -23.10
C ILE A 232 -5.26 -10.27 -23.03
N THR A 233 -6.33 -10.49 -22.27
CA THR A 233 -7.42 -9.53 -22.10
C THR A 233 -6.93 -8.24 -21.47
N GLU A 234 -6.11 -8.30 -20.42
CA GLU A 234 -5.53 -7.10 -19.80
C GLU A 234 -4.62 -6.35 -20.79
N GLN A 235 -3.81 -7.06 -21.56
CA GLN A 235 -2.95 -6.45 -22.58
C GLN A 235 -3.77 -5.76 -23.67
N GLU A 236 -4.85 -6.38 -24.18
CA GLU A 236 -5.74 -5.78 -25.16
C GLU A 236 -6.39 -4.50 -24.63
N GLU A 237 -6.93 -4.53 -23.41
CA GLU A 237 -7.50 -3.33 -22.76
C GLU A 237 -6.48 -2.20 -22.61
N LEU A 238 -5.24 -2.51 -22.24
CA LEU A 238 -4.18 -1.53 -22.12
C LEU A 238 -3.80 -0.93 -23.48
N ILE A 239 -3.73 -1.75 -24.53
CA ILE A 239 -3.45 -1.30 -25.90
C ILE A 239 -4.58 -0.41 -26.41
N GLU A 240 -5.83 -0.75 -26.15
CA GLU A 240 -6.98 0.09 -26.51
C GLU A 240 -6.93 1.46 -25.82
N LYS A 241 -6.62 1.51 -24.51
CA LYS A 241 -6.42 2.76 -23.78
C LYS A 241 -5.30 3.61 -24.36
N ILE A 242 -4.16 2.97 -24.69
CA ILE A 242 -3.02 3.67 -25.31
C ILE A 242 -3.41 4.23 -26.69
N ASN A 243 -4.12 3.45 -27.51
CA ASN A 243 -4.58 3.88 -28.83
C ASN A 243 -5.59 5.03 -28.76
N ALA A 244 -6.48 5.01 -27.79
CA ALA A 244 -7.40 6.12 -27.53
C ALA A 244 -6.62 7.43 -27.28
N ILE A 245 -5.54 7.37 -26.52
CA ILE A 245 -4.69 8.54 -26.25
C ILE A 245 -3.90 8.95 -27.48
N ARG A 246 -3.37 8.00 -28.27
CA ARG A 246 -2.70 8.28 -29.54
C ARG A 246 -3.60 9.09 -30.48
N ASN A 247 -4.88 8.75 -30.56
CA ASN A 247 -5.85 9.44 -31.40
C ASN A 247 -6.17 10.88 -30.95
N MET A 248 -5.78 11.24 -29.72
CA MET A 248 -5.93 12.62 -29.21
C MET A 248 -4.81 13.55 -29.67
N VAL A 249 -3.72 13.01 -30.25
CA VAL A 249 -2.53 13.80 -30.60
C VAL A 249 -2.24 13.67 -32.08
N THR A 250 -2.15 14.81 -32.76
CA THR A 250 -1.86 14.88 -34.20
C THR A 250 -0.35 14.98 -34.45
N GLY A 251 0.12 14.36 -35.53
CA GLY A 251 1.52 14.35 -35.95
C GLY A 251 2.17 12.98 -35.86
N THR A 252 3.48 12.91 -36.13
CA THR A 252 4.27 11.68 -35.96
C THR A 252 4.62 11.52 -34.50
N LEU A 253 4.10 10.47 -33.87
CA LEU A 253 4.26 10.23 -32.44
C LEU A 253 5.55 9.50 -32.11
N PRO A 254 6.17 9.78 -30.93
CA PRO A 254 7.29 9.00 -30.43
C PRO A 254 6.83 7.58 -30.05
N PRO A 255 7.74 6.58 -30.07
CA PRO A 255 7.41 5.21 -29.73
C PRO A 255 7.07 5.03 -28.24
N LEU A 256 6.10 4.12 -27.98
CA LEU A 256 5.72 3.67 -26.66
C LEU A 256 5.73 2.15 -26.67
N TYR A 257 6.39 1.55 -25.68
CA TYR A 257 6.51 0.13 -25.45
C TYR A 257 5.80 -0.24 -24.15
N LEU A 258 5.03 -1.32 -24.19
CA LEU A 258 4.28 -1.83 -23.05
C LEU A 258 5.00 -3.04 -22.44
N VAL A 259 5.22 -3.01 -21.14
CA VAL A 259 5.63 -4.15 -20.31
C VAL A 259 4.46 -4.43 -19.35
N SER A 260 3.65 -5.45 -19.67
CA SER A 260 2.48 -5.83 -18.87
C SER A 260 2.78 -7.04 -17.97
N GLY A 261 1.94 -7.24 -16.96
CA GLY A 261 2.04 -8.35 -16.02
C GLY A 261 2.97 -8.08 -14.84
N ASN A 262 3.09 -9.06 -13.96
CA ASN A 262 3.94 -8.98 -12.80
C ASN A 262 5.40 -9.25 -13.16
N LEU A 263 6.30 -8.55 -12.49
CA LEU A 263 7.73 -8.80 -12.50
C LEU A 263 8.18 -9.04 -11.05
N SER A 264 9.11 -9.96 -10.86
CA SER A 264 9.81 -10.12 -9.59
C SER A 264 10.61 -8.87 -9.23
N ASP A 265 11.01 -8.72 -7.98
CA ASP A 265 11.84 -7.59 -7.54
C ASP A 265 13.18 -7.55 -8.30
N THR A 266 13.76 -8.72 -8.60
CA THR A 266 14.98 -8.83 -9.43
C THR A 266 14.73 -8.36 -10.86
N GLU A 267 13.65 -8.77 -11.50
CA GLU A 267 13.29 -8.32 -12.85
C GLU A 267 12.97 -6.83 -12.89
N MET A 268 12.31 -6.30 -11.85
CA MET A 268 12.09 -4.87 -11.73
C MET A 268 13.40 -4.10 -11.62
N ASN A 269 14.37 -4.59 -10.83
CA ASN A 269 15.70 -3.98 -10.78
C ASN A 269 16.42 -4.03 -12.14
N GLN A 270 16.34 -5.16 -12.86
CA GLN A 270 16.89 -5.29 -14.22
C GLN A 270 16.26 -4.27 -15.18
N LEU A 271 14.93 -4.10 -15.13
CA LEU A 271 14.22 -3.09 -15.93
C LEU A 271 14.70 -1.68 -15.58
N TYR A 272 14.77 -1.34 -14.29
CA TYR A 272 15.26 -0.03 -13.85
C TYR A 272 16.69 0.26 -14.32
N ARG A 273 17.53 -0.76 -14.35
CA ARG A 273 18.94 -0.64 -14.75
C ARG A 273 19.17 -0.77 -16.23
N ASP A 274 18.20 -1.26 -17.00
CA ASP A 274 18.35 -1.37 -18.45
C ASP A 274 19.00 -0.12 -19.04
N PRO A 275 20.06 -0.26 -19.87
CA PRO A 275 20.82 0.87 -20.38
C PRO A 275 20.01 1.81 -21.29
N LYS A 276 18.87 1.36 -21.81
CA LYS A 276 17.95 2.20 -22.62
C LYS A 276 17.05 3.07 -21.73
N ILE A 277 16.71 2.60 -20.53
CA ILE A 277 15.98 3.40 -19.52
C ILE A 277 16.93 4.49 -19.00
N LYS A 278 16.59 5.74 -19.24
CA LYS A 278 17.41 6.89 -18.84
C LYS A 278 16.81 7.72 -17.72
N ALA A 279 15.50 7.78 -17.61
CA ALA A 279 14.81 8.54 -16.58
C ALA A 279 13.48 7.88 -16.22
N MET A 280 13.00 8.10 -15.01
CA MET A 280 11.62 7.74 -14.60
C MET A 280 10.75 8.99 -14.59
N VAL A 281 9.50 8.83 -15.02
CA VAL A 281 8.49 9.89 -15.01
C VAL A 281 7.28 9.40 -14.24
N SER A 282 6.79 10.20 -13.30
CA SER A 282 5.56 9.92 -12.55
C SER A 282 4.79 11.21 -12.28
N PHE A 283 3.73 11.44 -13.03
CA PHE A 283 2.81 12.56 -12.79
C PHE A 283 1.67 12.14 -11.87
N THR A 284 1.99 11.27 -10.92
CA THR A 284 1.02 10.78 -9.94
C THR A 284 0.36 11.93 -9.19
N LYS A 285 -0.93 11.79 -8.92
CA LYS A 285 -1.72 12.77 -8.17
C LYS A 285 -1.63 12.57 -6.65
N GLY A 286 -0.97 11.50 -6.21
CA GLY A 286 -0.69 11.18 -4.82
C GLY A 286 -0.12 9.79 -4.62
N GLU A 287 0.78 9.64 -3.68
CA GLU A 287 1.38 8.39 -3.23
C GLU A 287 1.33 8.30 -1.71
N GLY A 288 1.05 7.12 -1.18
CA GLY A 288 1.23 6.85 0.25
C GLY A 288 2.71 6.90 0.63
N PHE A 289 3.53 6.23 -0.16
CA PHE A 289 5.00 6.26 -0.07
C PHE A 289 5.62 6.48 -1.45
N GLY A 290 5.39 5.58 -2.40
CA GLY A 290 5.95 5.65 -3.75
C GLY A 290 7.16 4.72 -3.92
N ARG A 291 7.04 3.46 -3.51
CA ARG A 291 8.11 2.45 -3.55
C ARG A 291 8.89 2.40 -4.87
N PRO A 292 8.27 2.39 -6.07
CA PRO A 292 9.02 2.37 -7.33
C PRO A 292 9.97 3.56 -7.51
N LEU A 293 9.64 4.72 -6.96
CA LEU A 293 10.50 5.91 -7.00
C LEU A 293 11.72 5.75 -6.08
N ALA A 294 11.53 5.15 -4.90
CA ALA A 294 12.62 4.86 -3.98
C ALA A 294 13.58 3.83 -4.56
N GLU A 295 13.06 2.74 -5.11
CA GLU A 295 13.82 1.69 -5.80
C GLU A 295 14.61 2.25 -6.98
N PHE A 296 13.95 3.00 -7.87
CA PHE A 296 14.60 3.60 -9.04
C PHE A 296 15.70 4.61 -8.66
N SER A 297 15.58 5.29 -7.53
CA SER A 297 16.62 6.22 -7.04
C SER A 297 17.99 5.56 -6.88
N LEU A 298 18.02 4.24 -6.62
CA LEU A 298 19.27 3.46 -6.48
C LEU A 298 20.01 3.31 -7.83
N THR A 299 19.36 3.55 -8.95
CA THR A 299 19.99 3.49 -10.29
C THR A 299 20.85 4.71 -10.64
N LYS A 300 20.78 5.79 -9.86
CA LYS A 300 21.42 7.08 -10.12
C LYS A 300 20.87 7.81 -11.37
N LYS A 301 19.73 7.36 -11.93
CA LYS A 301 19.08 7.96 -13.09
C LYS A 301 18.11 9.05 -12.66
N PRO A 302 17.85 10.07 -13.50
CA PRO A 302 16.93 11.16 -13.18
C PRO A 302 15.49 10.69 -12.93
N ILE A 303 14.81 11.37 -12.01
CA ILE A 303 13.39 11.21 -11.73
C ILE A 303 12.71 12.56 -11.98
N ILE A 304 11.58 12.54 -12.72
CA ILE A 304 10.67 13.67 -12.92
C ILE A 304 9.35 13.28 -12.24
N VAL A 305 8.93 14.01 -11.22
CA VAL A 305 7.78 13.61 -10.40
C VAL A 305 7.03 14.83 -9.86
N SER A 306 5.74 14.66 -9.55
CA SER A 306 4.92 15.67 -8.87
C SER A 306 5.53 16.06 -7.51
N ASN A 307 5.51 17.35 -7.15
CA ASN A 307 6.01 17.85 -5.86
C ASN A 307 4.91 17.78 -4.79
N TRP A 308 4.37 16.59 -4.56
CA TRP A 308 3.28 16.43 -3.58
C TRP A 308 3.13 14.98 -3.12
N SER A 309 2.80 14.77 -1.84
CA SER A 309 2.46 13.51 -1.18
C SER A 309 3.68 12.68 -0.69
N GLY A 310 3.46 11.41 -0.35
CA GLY A 310 4.38 10.61 0.45
C GLY A 310 5.81 10.47 -0.08
N HIS A 311 6.00 10.48 -1.39
CA HIS A 311 7.34 10.37 -1.96
C HIS A 311 8.22 11.61 -1.73
N THR A 312 7.63 12.75 -1.33
CA THR A 312 8.43 13.94 -0.97
C THR A 312 9.23 13.76 0.32
N ASP A 313 8.94 12.71 1.09
CA ASP A 313 9.77 12.34 2.24
C ASP A 313 11.19 11.97 1.81
N PHE A 314 11.36 11.36 0.64
CA PHE A 314 12.66 10.87 0.17
C PHE A 314 13.10 11.40 -1.21
N ILE A 315 12.23 11.97 -2.02
CA ILE A 315 12.60 12.64 -3.28
C ILE A 315 12.81 14.12 -3.00
N LYS A 316 14.04 14.62 -3.23
CA LYS A 316 14.42 16.00 -2.90
C LYS A 316 14.83 16.79 -4.14
N PRO A 317 14.64 18.12 -4.15
CA PRO A 317 14.94 18.97 -5.30
C PRO A 317 16.43 18.98 -5.68
N GLU A 318 17.32 18.62 -4.75
CA GLU A 318 18.76 18.57 -4.97
C GLU A 318 19.19 17.48 -5.96
N PHE A 319 18.34 16.46 -6.17
CA PHE A 319 18.68 15.31 -7.01
C PHE A 319 17.54 14.81 -7.90
N ALA A 320 16.36 15.42 -7.85
CA ALA A 320 15.22 15.07 -8.71
C ALA A 320 14.58 16.33 -9.29
N VAL A 321 13.74 16.15 -10.29
CA VAL A 321 12.92 17.21 -10.89
C VAL A 321 11.53 17.15 -10.30
N LEU A 322 11.24 18.06 -9.36
CA LEU A 322 9.95 18.18 -8.71
C LEU A 322 9.07 19.16 -9.46
N LEU A 323 7.90 18.70 -9.92
CA LEU A 323 6.98 19.47 -10.73
C LEU A 323 5.95 20.21 -9.87
N GLY A 324 5.82 21.51 -10.10
CA GLY A 324 4.73 22.33 -9.57
C GLY A 324 3.38 21.95 -10.17
N GLY A 325 2.32 22.44 -9.54
CA GLY A 325 0.96 22.19 -9.97
C GLY A 325 -0.06 22.69 -8.95
N GLU A 326 -1.27 22.18 -9.00
CA GLU A 326 -2.38 22.62 -8.16
C GLU A 326 -3.23 21.45 -7.62
N LEU A 327 -3.90 21.68 -6.50
CA LEU A 327 -4.85 20.74 -5.92
C LEU A 327 -6.23 20.94 -6.56
N LYS A 328 -6.76 19.87 -7.18
CA LYS A 328 -8.12 19.82 -7.77
C LYS A 328 -8.97 18.78 -7.06
N ASN A 329 -10.27 19.00 -7.02
CA ASN A 329 -11.22 18.03 -6.47
C ASN A 329 -11.09 16.69 -7.22
N ILE A 330 -11.32 15.61 -6.50
CA ILE A 330 -11.37 14.28 -7.08
C ILE A 330 -12.60 14.15 -7.95
N HIS A 331 -12.43 13.62 -9.16
CA HIS A 331 -13.54 13.40 -10.08
C HIS A 331 -14.47 12.32 -9.53
N ASP A 332 -15.79 12.48 -9.76
CA ASP A 332 -16.80 11.54 -9.24
C ASP A 332 -16.55 10.09 -9.69
N SER A 333 -16.03 9.88 -10.92
CA SER A 333 -15.71 8.55 -11.45
C SER A 333 -14.62 7.82 -10.68
N ALA A 334 -13.73 8.55 -9.99
CA ALA A 334 -12.64 8.03 -9.19
C ALA A 334 -12.98 7.95 -7.70
N ALA A 335 -14.07 8.62 -7.27
CA ALA A 335 -14.51 8.60 -5.88
C ALA A 335 -14.95 7.20 -5.46
N TRP A 336 -14.63 6.84 -4.24
CA TRP A 336 -14.99 5.55 -3.65
C TRP A 336 -15.55 5.78 -2.26
N LYS A 337 -16.84 5.47 -2.10
CA LYS A 337 -17.57 5.67 -0.85
C LYS A 337 -16.78 5.12 0.35
N ASP A 338 -16.72 5.91 1.41
CA ASP A 338 -16.07 5.59 2.68
C ASP A 338 -14.52 5.38 2.61
N VAL A 339 -13.93 5.55 1.43
CA VAL A 339 -12.48 5.42 1.20
C VAL A 339 -11.93 6.71 0.61
N LEU A 340 -12.32 7.05 -0.62
CA LEU A 340 -11.82 8.21 -1.35
C LEU A 340 -12.97 9.18 -1.61
N MET A 341 -13.01 10.26 -0.82
CA MET A 341 -14.10 11.23 -0.87
C MET A 341 -13.94 12.21 -2.02
N LYS A 342 -15.03 12.57 -2.69
CA LYS A 342 -15.03 13.53 -3.80
C LYS A 342 -14.66 14.95 -3.35
N GLU A 343 -14.88 15.29 -2.08
CA GLU A 343 -14.50 16.57 -1.47
C GLU A 343 -13.00 16.67 -1.23
N ALA A 344 -12.28 15.55 -1.18
CA ALA A 344 -10.84 15.52 -1.11
C ALA A 344 -10.23 16.00 -2.44
N LYS A 345 -8.97 16.36 -2.39
CA LYS A 345 -8.25 16.86 -3.56
C LYS A 345 -7.04 15.99 -3.88
N TRP A 346 -6.72 16.00 -5.16
CA TRP A 346 -5.52 15.43 -5.74
C TRP A 346 -4.65 16.51 -6.38
N PHE A 347 -3.35 16.28 -6.34
CA PHE A 347 -2.39 17.16 -7.00
C PHE A 347 -2.35 16.88 -8.51
N ASN A 348 -2.42 17.93 -9.30
CA ASN A 348 -2.27 17.86 -10.76
C ASN A 348 -1.08 18.70 -11.15
N VAL A 349 -0.09 18.09 -11.81
CA VAL A 349 1.07 18.81 -12.32
C VAL A 349 0.66 19.81 -13.38
N ASP A 350 1.39 20.92 -13.46
CA ASP A 350 1.31 21.85 -14.57
C ASP A 350 1.85 21.17 -15.83
N GLU A 351 1.02 21.15 -16.89
CA GLU A 351 1.31 20.40 -18.12
C GLU A 351 2.50 20.97 -18.87
N ASP A 352 2.62 22.30 -18.97
CA ASP A 352 3.73 22.97 -19.64
C ASP A 352 5.03 22.76 -18.87
N VAL A 353 5.00 22.84 -17.55
CA VAL A 353 6.15 22.55 -16.70
C VAL A 353 6.60 21.10 -16.87
N ALA A 354 5.65 20.15 -16.91
CA ALA A 354 5.93 18.74 -17.11
C ALA A 354 6.56 18.44 -18.48
N MET A 355 6.00 19.00 -19.55
CA MET A 355 6.53 18.86 -20.90
C MET A 355 7.94 19.46 -21.04
N ASN A 356 8.15 20.65 -20.49
CA ASN A 356 9.45 21.31 -20.51
C ASN A 356 10.49 20.52 -19.69
N ALA A 357 10.12 19.95 -18.55
CA ALA A 357 11.00 19.11 -17.74
C ALA A 357 11.44 17.85 -18.50
N MET A 358 10.54 17.16 -19.21
CA MET A 358 10.90 16.02 -20.06
C MET A 358 11.86 16.41 -21.19
N LYS A 359 11.61 17.54 -21.88
CA LYS A 359 12.51 18.05 -22.92
C LYS A 359 13.89 18.37 -22.36
N ASP A 360 13.95 19.02 -21.22
CA ASP A 360 15.20 19.46 -20.61
C ASP A 360 16.03 18.26 -20.10
N VAL A 361 15.41 17.30 -19.43
CA VAL A 361 16.08 16.06 -18.99
C VAL A 361 16.61 15.27 -20.20
N HIS A 362 15.84 15.17 -21.28
CA HIS A 362 16.30 14.50 -22.50
C HIS A 362 17.49 15.20 -23.12
N LYS A 363 17.45 16.53 -23.25
CA LYS A 363 18.51 17.35 -23.87
C LYS A 363 19.78 17.42 -23.03
N ASN A 364 19.63 17.63 -21.73
CA ASN A 364 20.70 17.91 -20.77
C ASN A 364 20.99 16.73 -19.83
N TYR A 365 20.75 15.50 -20.27
CA TYR A 365 20.81 14.26 -19.51
C TYR A 365 22.05 14.12 -18.61
N LYS A 366 23.24 14.49 -19.14
CA LYS A 366 24.50 14.37 -18.40
C LYS A 366 24.54 15.20 -17.10
N ASP A 367 23.86 16.34 -17.07
CA ASP A 367 23.82 17.19 -15.88
C ASP A 367 22.85 16.65 -14.84
N TYR A 368 21.74 16.05 -15.30
CA TYR A 368 20.81 15.38 -14.41
C TYR A 368 21.38 14.12 -13.77
N ILE A 369 22.15 13.31 -14.49
CA ILE A 369 22.89 12.16 -13.93
C ILE A 369 23.81 12.57 -12.79
N LYS A 370 24.52 13.70 -12.92
CA LYS A 370 25.41 14.19 -11.84
C LYS A 370 24.62 14.48 -10.55
N LYS A 371 23.45 15.10 -10.68
CA LYS A 371 22.57 15.40 -9.55
C LYS A 371 21.98 14.11 -8.95
N SER A 372 21.46 13.21 -9.79
CA SER A 372 20.75 12.00 -9.36
C SER A 372 21.63 11.00 -8.61
N ARG A 373 22.97 11.08 -8.73
CA ARG A 373 23.88 10.25 -7.93
C ARG A 373 23.70 10.40 -6.44
N LYS A 374 23.28 11.57 -5.97
CA LYS A 374 23.02 11.84 -4.54
C LYS A 374 21.78 11.08 -4.04
N ALA A 375 20.79 10.82 -4.91
CA ALA A 375 19.61 10.07 -4.55
C ALA A 375 19.94 8.68 -4.02
N ARG A 376 20.86 7.95 -4.69
CA ARG A 376 21.26 6.60 -4.25
C ARG A 376 21.78 6.60 -2.83
N GLN A 377 22.70 7.51 -2.49
CA GLN A 377 23.27 7.57 -1.15
C GLN A 377 22.19 7.93 -0.12
N TYR A 378 21.35 8.91 -0.44
CA TYR A 378 20.27 9.35 0.44
C TYR A 378 19.29 8.20 0.78
N ILE A 379 18.87 7.41 -0.24
CA ILE A 379 17.99 6.25 -0.01
C ILE A 379 18.69 5.20 0.83
N LYS A 380 19.95 4.86 0.55
CA LYS A 380 20.71 3.87 1.33
C LYS A 380 20.79 4.24 2.81
N ASP A 381 21.07 5.50 3.10
CA ASP A 381 21.32 5.96 4.45
C ASP A 381 20.03 6.15 5.28
N ASN A 382 18.88 6.39 4.62
CA ASN A 382 17.67 6.82 5.32
C ASN A 382 16.44 5.95 5.06
N PHE A 383 16.38 5.20 3.93
CA PHE A 383 15.17 4.49 3.49
C PHE A 383 15.44 3.03 3.08
N SER A 384 16.57 2.45 3.52
CA SER A 384 16.84 1.03 3.33
C SER A 384 15.94 0.16 4.23
N TYR A 385 15.83 -1.11 3.87
CA TYR A 385 15.13 -2.11 4.68
C TYR A 385 15.67 -2.15 6.11
N GLU A 386 17.00 -2.11 6.29
CA GLU A 386 17.63 -2.14 7.61
C GLU A 386 17.22 -0.90 8.45
N LYS A 387 17.15 0.28 7.84
CA LYS A 387 16.69 1.50 8.51
C LYS A 387 15.21 1.43 8.89
N MET A 388 14.38 0.81 8.06
CA MET A 388 12.99 0.55 8.40
C MET A 388 12.89 -0.41 9.60
N LYS A 389 13.66 -1.50 9.60
CA LYS A 389 13.68 -2.50 10.68
C LYS A 389 14.13 -1.89 12.00
N GLU A 390 15.21 -1.10 11.98
CA GLU A 390 15.70 -0.35 13.16
C GLU A 390 14.58 0.52 13.74
N LYS A 391 13.97 1.36 12.89
CA LYS A 391 12.88 2.25 13.31
C LYS A 391 11.65 1.49 13.82
N LEU A 392 11.30 0.37 13.21
CA LEU A 392 10.19 -0.47 13.67
C LEU A 392 10.50 -1.07 15.05
N SER A 393 11.74 -1.51 15.30
CA SER A 393 12.17 -2.00 16.61
C SER A 393 12.02 -0.92 17.68
N GLU A 394 12.51 0.30 17.42
CA GLU A 394 12.39 1.44 18.33
C GLU A 394 10.93 1.73 18.67
N ILE A 395 10.05 1.81 17.65
CA ILE A 395 8.62 2.06 17.85
C ILE A 395 7.98 0.98 18.72
N LEU A 396 8.29 -0.28 18.47
CA LEU A 396 7.74 -1.40 19.26
C LEU A 396 8.24 -1.34 20.71
N GLU A 397 9.51 -1.08 20.95
CA GLU A 397 10.10 -1.02 22.29
C GLU A 397 9.54 0.16 23.13
N GLU A 398 9.36 1.30 22.51
CA GLU A 398 8.86 2.51 23.19
C GLU A 398 7.38 2.42 23.54
N ASN A 399 6.57 1.80 22.68
CA ASN A 399 5.12 1.88 22.78
C ASN A 399 4.48 0.61 23.32
N VAL A 400 5.07 -0.58 23.08
CA VAL A 400 4.49 -1.85 23.49
C VAL A 400 5.01 -2.26 24.86
N LYS A 401 4.33 -1.81 25.90
CA LYS A 401 4.59 -2.28 27.27
C LYS A 401 3.80 -3.56 27.51
N ILE A 402 4.48 -4.70 27.37
CA ILE A 402 3.92 -5.98 27.76
C ILE A 402 4.08 -6.07 29.28
N GLU A 403 2.98 -5.99 30.02
CA GLU A 403 3.00 -6.35 31.45
C GLU A 403 3.49 -7.79 31.54
N ALA A 404 4.59 -8.00 32.25
CA ALA A 404 5.07 -9.34 32.55
C ALA A 404 3.90 -10.08 33.18
N GLN A 405 3.38 -11.12 32.52
CA GLN A 405 2.42 -12.02 33.15
C GLN A 405 3.09 -12.56 34.40
N LEU A 406 2.68 -12.05 35.55
CA LEU A 406 3.01 -12.67 36.82
C LEU A 406 2.54 -14.12 36.70
N ASN A 407 3.47 -15.05 36.58
CA ASN A 407 3.21 -16.47 36.77
C ASN A 407 2.71 -16.63 38.21
N LEU A 408 1.41 -16.38 38.40
CA LEU A 408 0.74 -16.83 39.62
C LEU A 408 0.92 -18.34 39.64
N PRO A 409 1.50 -18.91 40.70
CA PRO A 409 1.63 -20.35 40.79
C PRO A 409 0.21 -20.93 40.65
N ASN A 410 0.08 -22.01 39.87
CA ASN A 410 -1.17 -22.73 39.69
C ASN A 410 -1.79 -22.97 41.07
N MET A 411 -2.66 -22.07 41.48
CA MET A 411 -3.52 -22.34 42.63
C MET A 411 -4.55 -23.33 42.11
N GLU A 412 -4.36 -24.60 42.47
CA GLU A 412 -5.42 -25.60 42.25
C GLU A 412 -6.75 -25.00 42.74
N ALA A 413 -7.70 -24.88 41.83
CA ALA A 413 -9.01 -24.39 42.18
C ALA A 413 -9.53 -25.27 43.37
N PRO A 414 -9.99 -24.66 44.47
CA PRO A 414 -10.49 -25.43 45.60
C PRO A 414 -11.55 -26.37 45.06
N LYS A 415 -11.41 -27.69 45.33
CA LYS A 415 -12.38 -28.71 44.95
C LYS A 415 -13.70 -28.34 45.62
N LEU A 416 -14.61 -27.76 44.86
CA LEU A 416 -16.00 -27.51 45.29
C LEU A 416 -16.61 -28.86 45.61
N GLN A 417 -16.78 -29.19 46.92
CA GLN A 417 -17.60 -30.29 47.36
C GLN A 417 -19.05 -29.88 47.16
N LEU A 418 -19.63 -30.32 46.06
CA LEU A 418 -21.06 -30.15 45.84
C LEU A 418 -21.84 -30.96 46.91
N PRO A 419 -22.81 -30.36 47.63
CA PRO A 419 -23.63 -31.09 48.57
C PRO A 419 -24.38 -32.21 47.85
N LYS A 420 -24.39 -33.42 48.43
CA LYS A 420 -25.14 -34.56 47.86
C LYS A 420 -26.61 -34.19 47.76
N LEU A 421 -27.13 -34.10 46.56
CA LEU A 421 -28.56 -33.92 46.31
C LEU A 421 -29.34 -35.11 46.90
N LYS A 422 -30.24 -34.87 47.89
CA LYS A 422 -31.19 -35.85 48.32
C LYS A 422 -32.27 -36.05 47.26
N LYS A 423 -32.48 -37.32 46.84
CA LYS A 423 -33.56 -37.70 45.94
C LYS A 423 -34.88 -37.35 46.63
N ILE A 424 -35.64 -36.40 46.12
CA ILE A 424 -37.01 -36.10 46.50
C ILE A 424 -37.88 -37.10 45.77
N GLY A 425 -38.76 -37.77 46.54
CA GLY A 425 -39.56 -38.89 46.07
C GLY A 425 -40.46 -38.59 44.89
N GLU A 426 -40.67 -39.62 44.07
CA GLU A 426 -41.50 -39.63 42.88
C GLU A 426 -42.97 -39.26 43.22
N ASN A 427 -43.39 -38.05 42.94
CA ASN A 427 -44.78 -37.73 42.69
C ASN A 427 -44.95 -37.60 41.15
N LYS A 428 -45.68 -38.61 40.63
CA LYS A 428 -46.15 -38.59 39.22
C LYS A 428 -47.18 -37.47 39.09
N THR A 429 -46.72 -36.36 38.51
CA THR A 429 -47.64 -35.35 37.99
C THR A 429 -47.67 -35.53 36.47
N GLU A 430 -48.80 -35.96 35.94
CA GLU A 430 -49.01 -36.09 34.48
C GLU A 430 -48.91 -34.71 33.83
N LEU A 431 -47.98 -34.57 32.82
CA LEU A 431 -47.86 -33.37 32.01
C LEU A 431 -49.08 -33.26 31.06
N PRO A 432 -49.69 -32.10 30.90
CA PRO A 432 -50.78 -31.90 29.96
C PRO A 432 -50.31 -32.08 28.51
N LYS A 433 -51.04 -32.85 27.71
CA LYS A 433 -50.80 -33.09 26.30
C LYS A 433 -51.00 -31.81 25.48
N LEU A 434 -49.92 -31.25 24.96
CA LEU A 434 -49.96 -30.17 23.96
C LEU A 434 -50.55 -30.67 22.64
N LYS A 435 -51.71 -30.09 22.26
CA LYS A 435 -52.31 -30.31 20.92
C LYS A 435 -51.60 -29.36 19.92
N LEU A 436 -50.80 -29.93 19.02
CA LEU A 436 -50.22 -29.19 17.88
C LEU A 436 -51.32 -28.81 16.86
N PRO A 437 -51.33 -27.58 16.32
CA PRO A 437 -52.27 -27.20 15.29
C PRO A 437 -51.95 -27.90 13.95
N LYS A 438 -53.00 -28.37 13.25
CA LYS A 438 -52.87 -29.01 11.95
C LYS A 438 -52.48 -27.97 10.87
N LEU A 439 -51.33 -28.18 10.23
CA LEU A 439 -50.92 -27.41 9.04
C LEU A 439 -51.88 -27.71 7.88
N LYS A 440 -52.47 -26.64 7.30
CA LYS A 440 -53.19 -26.70 6.04
C LYS A 440 -52.24 -26.63 4.89
N LYS A 441 -52.31 -27.62 3.98
CA LYS A 441 -51.59 -27.63 2.71
C LYS A 441 -52.14 -26.49 1.82
N VAL A 442 -51.26 -25.57 1.38
CA VAL A 442 -51.58 -24.62 0.34
C VAL A 442 -51.21 -25.26 -0.99
N THR A 443 -52.20 -25.51 -1.83
CA THR A 443 -52.02 -25.95 -3.23
C THR A 443 -51.98 -24.73 -4.14
N THR A 444 -50.92 -24.70 -4.97
CA THR A 444 -50.66 -23.91 -6.20
C THR A 444 -50.89 -22.41 -6.17
#